data_06cfa9e6d03204cb436c01274ee8a74b
#
_entry.id   06cfa9e6d03204cb436c01274ee8a74b
#
_cell.length_a   1.000
_cell.length_b   1.000
_cell.length_c   1.000
_cell.angle_alpha   90.00
_cell.angle_beta   90.00
_cell.angle_gamma   90.00
#
_symmetry.space_group_name_H-M   'P 1'
#
loop_
_entity.id
_entity.type
_entity.pdbx_description
1 polymer ?
#
loop_
_entity_poly.entity_id
_entity_poly.type
_entity_poly.pdbx_seq_one_letter_code
_entity_poly.pdbx_strand_id
1 'polypeptide(L)'
;MGRSVLVAGGGIGGLSAALCLHRAGHEVTVFETVSEPRELGVGINLLPHSVRVLHDLGLEAELAAAAVATSELRFCSDDGVMIWSEPRGLAAGNPWPQYSMHRGRLQMVLLEAVRRALGSDRVLTGHHLDGFEQDADRVVARFVDRRS
;
A
#
# COMPACT_ATOMS: atom_id res chain seq x y z
N MET A 1 -10.77 -5.40 22.87
CA MET A 1 -11.73 -6.10 22.00
C MET A 1 -11.59 -5.56 20.59
N GLY A 2 -11.34 -6.41 19.59
CA GLY A 2 -11.25 -6.01 18.19
C GLY A 2 -12.58 -5.44 17.70
N ARG A 3 -12.51 -4.45 16.79
CA ARG A 3 -13.69 -3.90 16.12
C ARG A 3 -13.81 -4.50 14.73
N SER A 4 -15.03 -4.54 14.17
CA SER A 4 -15.24 -4.76 12.73
C SER A 4 -14.97 -3.43 12.01
N VAL A 5 -14.11 -3.49 10.98
CA VAL A 5 -13.66 -2.31 10.21
C VAL A 5 -13.87 -2.57 8.73
N LEU A 6 -14.52 -1.60 8.05
CA LEU A 6 -14.68 -1.59 6.61
C LEU A 6 -13.66 -0.62 6.00
N VAL A 7 -12.86 -1.08 5.07
CA VAL A 7 -11.89 -0.27 4.32
C VAL A 7 -12.42 -0.08 2.91
N ALA A 8 -12.77 1.15 2.55
CA ALA A 8 -13.21 1.50 1.20
C ALA A 8 -12.02 1.97 0.36
N GLY A 9 -11.62 1.15 -0.59
CA GLY A 9 -10.52 1.34 -1.52
C GLY A 9 -9.37 0.35 -1.31
N GLY A 10 -9.09 -0.46 -2.34
CA GLY A 10 -7.99 -1.42 -2.43
C GLY A 10 -6.69 -0.81 -3.01
N GLY A 11 -6.48 0.49 -2.86
CA GLY A 11 -5.22 1.13 -3.19
C GLY A 11 -4.14 0.89 -2.11
N ILE A 12 -2.92 1.40 -2.33
CA ILE A 12 -1.78 1.23 -1.43
C ILE A 12 -2.14 1.64 0.01
N GLY A 13 -2.81 2.79 0.18
CA GLY A 13 -3.21 3.28 1.51
C GLY A 13 -4.21 2.36 2.22
N GLY A 14 -5.28 1.95 1.52
CA GLY A 14 -6.31 1.08 2.07
C GLY A 14 -5.79 -0.31 2.42
N LEU A 15 -4.98 -0.90 1.54
CA LEU A 15 -4.37 -2.22 1.78
C LEU A 15 -3.36 -2.18 2.93
N SER A 16 -2.54 -1.13 3.03
CA SER A 16 -1.63 -0.94 4.15
C SER A 16 -2.38 -0.75 5.47
N ALA A 17 -3.44 0.06 5.47
CA ALA A 17 -4.29 0.25 6.64
C ALA A 17 -4.97 -1.06 7.07
N ALA A 18 -5.46 -1.86 6.11
CA ALA A 18 -6.08 -3.15 6.38
C ALA A 18 -5.12 -4.12 7.10
N LEU A 19 -3.86 -4.21 6.63
CA LEU A 19 -2.83 -5.03 7.29
C LEU A 19 -2.51 -4.53 8.71
N CYS A 20 -2.33 -3.22 8.88
CA CYS A 20 -2.07 -2.63 10.18
C CYS A 20 -3.22 -2.85 11.18
N LEU A 21 -4.45 -2.66 10.74
CA LEU A 21 -5.64 -2.89 11.56
C LEU A 21 -5.82 -4.36 11.92
N HIS A 22 -5.62 -5.26 10.97
CA HIS A 22 -5.64 -6.71 11.23
C HIS A 22 -4.59 -7.10 12.27
N ARG A 23 -3.37 -6.61 12.13
CA ARG A 23 -2.29 -6.86 13.11
C ARG A 23 -2.62 -6.29 14.50
N ALA A 24 -3.38 -5.21 14.58
CA ALA A 24 -3.88 -4.64 15.82
C ALA A 24 -5.08 -5.41 16.43
N GLY A 25 -5.49 -6.54 15.82
CA GLY A 25 -6.55 -7.42 16.31
C GLY A 25 -7.95 -6.99 15.89
N HIS A 26 -8.09 -6.19 14.85
CA HIS A 26 -9.38 -5.83 14.27
C HIS A 26 -9.81 -6.85 13.19
N GLU A 27 -11.11 -7.04 13.05
CA GLU A 27 -11.71 -7.78 11.94
C GLU A 27 -11.90 -6.82 10.75
N VAL A 28 -11.17 -7.03 9.66
CA VAL A 28 -11.13 -6.08 8.53
C VAL A 28 -11.75 -6.70 7.29
N THR A 29 -12.54 -5.91 6.56
CA THR A 29 -13.02 -6.22 5.21
C THR A 29 -12.67 -5.05 4.28
N VAL A 30 -12.08 -5.37 3.12
CA VAL A 30 -11.68 -4.37 2.11
C VAL A 30 -12.65 -4.41 0.94
N PHE A 31 -13.13 -3.26 0.53
CA PHE A 31 -13.98 -3.07 -0.66
C PHE A 31 -13.21 -2.26 -1.69
N GLU A 32 -13.13 -2.77 -2.92
CA GLU A 32 -12.45 -2.13 -4.04
C GLU A 32 -13.40 -1.94 -5.22
N THR A 33 -13.40 -0.75 -5.78
CA THR A 33 -14.28 -0.40 -6.91
C THR A 33 -13.93 -1.17 -8.17
N VAL A 34 -12.63 -1.36 -8.44
CA VAL A 34 -12.17 -2.07 -9.63
C VAL A 34 -12.39 -3.58 -9.43
N SER A 35 -13.07 -4.22 -10.39
CA SER A 35 -13.35 -5.66 -10.33
C SER A 35 -12.10 -6.52 -10.46
N GLU A 36 -11.16 -6.09 -11.31
CA GLU A 36 -9.88 -6.76 -11.54
C GLU A 36 -8.71 -5.78 -11.35
N PRO A 37 -8.19 -5.60 -10.13
CA PRO A 37 -7.01 -4.79 -9.90
C PRO A 37 -5.81 -5.29 -10.70
N ARG A 38 -5.10 -4.38 -11.37
CA ARG A 38 -3.95 -4.69 -12.24
C ARG A 38 -2.79 -3.77 -11.91
N GLU A 39 -1.59 -4.15 -12.32
CA GLU A 39 -0.38 -3.34 -12.19
C GLU A 39 -0.46 -2.11 -13.09
N LEU A 40 -1.05 -1.03 -12.60
CA LEU A 40 -1.17 0.24 -13.31
C LEU A 40 -0.43 1.36 -12.58
N GLY A 41 0.14 2.28 -13.32
CA GLY A 41 0.73 3.49 -12.76
C GLY A 41 2.14 3.76 -13.25
N VAL A 42 2.86 4.54 -12.45
CA VAL A 42 4.22 5.03 -12.69
C VAL A 42 5.15 4.62 -11.56
N GLY A 43 6.41 5.06 -11.59
CA GLY A 43 7.33 4.87 -10.48
C GLY A 43 6.89 5.55 -9.19
N ILE A 44 7.22 4.93 -8.07
CA ILE A 44 7.06 5.50 -6.72
C ILE A 44 8.34 5.27 -5.92
N ASN A 45 8.71 6.26 -5.11
CA ASN A 45 9.76 6.13 -4.12
C ASN A 45 9.15 5.87 -2.74
N LEU A 46 9.54 4.75 -2.14
CA LEU A 46 9.21 4.42 -0.75
C LEU A 46 10.35 4.92 0.14
N LEU A 47 10.06 5.94 0.93
CA LEU A 47 11.03 6.48 1.86
C LEU A 47 11.26 5.53 3.05
N PRO A 48 12.39 5.63 3.77
CA PRO A 48 12.76 4.71 4.85
C PRO A 48 11.68 4.51 5.91
N HIS A 49 10.93 5.56 6.28
CA HIS A 49 9.85 5.45 7.26
C HIS A 49 8.67 4.60 6.75
N SER A 50 8.37 4.64 5.44
CA SER A 50 7.34 3.79 4.83
C SER A 50 7.82 2.35 4.72
N VAL A 51 9.11 2.16 4.36
CA VAL A 51 9.73 0.82 4.29
C VAL A 51 9.72 0.15 5.65
N ARG A 52 9.98 0.90 6.73
CA ARG A 52 9.88 0.39 8.10
C ARG A 52 8.50 -0.22 8.39
N VAL A 53 7.42 0.49 8.05
CA VAL A 53 6.05 -0.01 8.27
C VAL A 53 5.80 -1.29 7.49
N LEU A 54 6.22 -1.35 6.22
CA LEU A 54 6.04 -2.53 5.39
C LEU A 54 6.91 -3.71 5.85
N HIS A 55 8.11 -3.44 6.35
CA HIS A 55 8.96 -4.45 6.99
C HIS A 55 8.29 -5.01 8.26
N ASP A 56 7.76 -4.13 9.13
CA ASP A 56 7.02 -4.55 10.33
C ASP A 56 5.80 -5.41 9.98
N LEU A 57 5.23 -5.24 8.79
CA LEU A 57 4.15 -6.08 8.25
C LEU A 57 4.66 -7.39 7.62
N GLY A 58 5.96 -7.64 7.62
CA GLY A 58 6.58 -8.87 7.10
C GLY A 58 6.72 -8.92 5.58
N LEU A 59 6.80 -7.76 4.91
CA LEU A 59 6.87 -7.64 3.44
C LEU A 59 8.28 -7.37 2.91
N GLU A 60 9.32 -7.57 3.73
CA GLU A 60 10.70 -7.26 3.36
C GLU A 60 11.17 -8.02 2.11
N ALA A 61 10.90 -9.32 2.06
CA ALA A 61 11.33 -10.17 0.94
C ALA A 61 10.65 -9.79 -0.37
N GLU A 62 9.33 -9.54 -0.33
CA GLU A 62 8.54 -9.11 -1.48
C GLU A 62 9.00 -7.74 -2.02
N LEU A 63 9.29 -6.80 -1.12
CA LEU A 63 9.82 -5.49 -1.50
C LEU A 63 11.21 -5.60 -2.11
N ALA A 64 12.11 -6.36 -1.51
CA ALA A 64 13.46 -6.54 -2.04
C ALA A 64 13.48 -7.22 -3.43
N ALA A 65 12.52 -8.12 -3.68
CA ALA A 65 12.36 -8.78 -4.98
C ALA A 65 11.72 -7.88 -6.06
N ALA A 66 10.93 -6.88 -5.67
CA ALA A 66 10.12 -6.07 -6.58
C ALA A 66 10.63 -4.63 -6.78
N ALA A 67 11.63 -4.20 -6.01
CA ALA A 67 12.10 -2.82 -5.97
C ALA A 67 13.61 -2.70 -6.11
N VAL A 68 14.06 -1.51 -6.45
CA VAL A 68 15.48 -1.16 -6.47
C VAL A 68 15.79 -0.32 -5.23
N ALA A 69 16.75 -0.78 -4.42
CA ALA A 69 17.26 0.01 -3.30
C ALA A 69 18.10 1.16 -3.85
N THR A 70 17.65 2.40 -3.61
CA THR A 70 18.33 3.61 -4.07
C THR A 70 19.27 4.12 -2.99
N SER A 71 20.50 4.43 -3.39
CA SER A 71 21.55 4.94 -2.49
C SER A 71 21.84 6.42 -2.66
N GLU A 72 21.40 7.01 -3.78
CA GLU A 72 21.70 8.40 -4.13
C GLU A 72 20.60 9.00 -4.99
N LEU A 73 20.37 10.29 -4.82
CA LEU A 73 19.60 11.14 -5.74
C LEU A 73 20.55 12.14 -6.38
N ARG A 74 20.54 12.23 -7.73
CA ARG A 74 21.33 13.15 -8.51
C ARG A 74 20.46 14.08 -9.33
N PHE A 75 20.84 15.33 -9.39
CA PHE A 75 20.33 16.31 -10.33
C PHE A 75 21.45 16.70 -11.30
N CYS A 76 21.15 16.53 -12.58
CA CYS A 76 22.09 16.87 -13.65
C CYS A 76 21.45 17.89 -14.60
N SER A 77 22.28 18.68 -15.29
CA SER A 77 21.85 19.47 -16.45
C SER A 77 21.53 18.55 -17.64
N ASP A 78 20.99 19.12 -18.69
CA ASP A 78 20.62 18.41 -19.93
C ASP A 78 21.83 17.82 -20.67
N ASP A 79 23.04 18.41 -20.49
CA ASP A 79 24.31 17.90 -20.98
C ASP A 79 24.98 16.88 -20.05
N GLY A 80 24.33 16.52 -18.95
CA GLY A 80 24.78 15.49 -18.01
C GLY A 80 25.74 15.96 -16.92
N VAL A 81 26.00 17.26 -16.80
CA VAL A 81 26.83 17.80 -15.70
C VAL A 81 26.06 17.71 -14.40
N MET A 82 26.65 17.10 -13.37
CA MET A 82 26.06 16.98 -12.05
C MET A 82 25.97 18.33 -11.37
N ILE A 83 24.75 18.78 -11.05
CA ILE A 83 24.46 20.02 -10.35
C ILE A 83 24.51 19.78 -8.83
N TRP A 84 23.92 18.67 -8.39
CA TRP A 84 23.81 18.32 -6.98
C TRP A 84 23.51 16.84 -6.79
N SER A 85 24.00 16.28 -5.70
CA SER A 85 23.64 14.94 -5.28
C SER A 85 23.49 14.84 -3.77
N GLU A 86 22.69 13.87 -3.33
CA GLU A 86 22.59 13.54 -1.91
C GLU A 86 22.43 12.03 -1.70
N PRO A 87 22.95 11.47 -0.61
CA PRO A 87 22.74 10.08 -0.27
C PRO A 87 21.30 9.82 0.11
N ARG A 88 20.82 8.59 -0.14
CA ARG A 88 19.47 8.11 0.16
C ARG A 88 19.49 6.78 0.90
N GLY A 89 18.39 6.50 1.60
CA GLY A 89 18.22 5.23 2.30
C GLY A 89 19.35 4.92 3.27
N LEU A 90 19.93 3.74 3.17
CA LEU A 90 21.02 3.29 4.03
C LEU A 90 22.28 4.14 3.87
N ALA A 91 22.57 4.62 2.67
CA ALA A 91 23.72 5.50 2.42
C ALA A 91 23.60 6.87 3.10
N ALA A 92 22.38 7.31 3.39
CA ALA A 92 22.11 8.53 4.18
C ALA A 92 22.10 8.29 5.69
N GLY A 93 22.50 7.09 6.17
CA GLY A 93 22.48 6.73 7.58
C GLY A 93 21.11 6.33 8.14
N ASN A 94 20.10 6.14 7.29
CA ASN A 94 18.82 5.61 7.75
C ASN A 94 18.92 4.11 8.09
N PRO A 95 18.18 3.63 9.07
CA PRO A 95 18.16 2.19 9.41
C PRO A 95 17.41 1.33 8.40
N TRP A 96 16.69 1.95 7.46
CA TRP A 96 15.88 1.30 6.42
C TRP A 96 16.29 1.79 5.04
N PRO A 97 16.24 0.95 4.00
CA PRO A 97 16.51 1.38 2.64
C PRO A 97 15.44 2.35 2.14
N GLN A 98 15.76 3.11 1.12
CA GLN A 98 14.79 3.73 0.24
C GLN A 98 14.63 2.85 -0.99
N TYR A 99 13.39 2.60 -1.41
CA TYR A 99 13.10 1.81 -2.61
C TYR A 99 12.47 2.66 -3.71
N SER A 100 12.89 2.42 -4.95
CA SER A 100 12.18 2.85 -6.15
C SER A 100 11.55 1.63 -6.81
N MET A 101 10.25 1.70 -7.11
CA MET A 101 9.53 0.59 -7.71
C MET A 101 8.32 1.05 -8.53
N HIS A 102 7.72 0.16 -9.30
CA HIS A 102 6.46 0.43 -9.98
C HIS A 102 5.30 0.45 -8.99
N ARG A 103 4.49 1.53 -9.00
CA ARG A 103 3.38 1.74 -8.03
C ARG A 103 2.35 0.61 -8.06
N GLY A 104 1.98 0.15 -9.28
CA GLY A 104 1.05 -0.96 -9.44
C GLY A 104 1.60 -2.26 -8.87
N ARG A 105 2.92 -2.50 -9.00
CA ARG A 105 3.58 -3.66 -8.40
C ARG A 105 3.48 -3.64 -6.88
N LEU A 106 3.71 -2.49 -6.25
CA LEU A 106 3.51 -2.33 -4.81
C LEU A 106 2.07 -2.65 -4.39
N GLN A 107 1.09 -2.14 -5.15
CA GLN A 107 -0.32 -2.43 -4.88
C GLN A 107 -0.62 -3.93 -4.94
N MET A 108 -0.08 -4.66 -5.92
CA MET A 108 -0.28 -6.10 -6.03
C MET A 108 0.38 -6.88 -4.89
N VAL A 109 1.59 -6.50 -4.49
CA VAL A 109 2.27 -7.08 -3.31
C VAL A 109 1.40 -6.92 -2.06
N LEU A 110 0.86 -5.72 -1.83
CA LEU A 110 -0.02 -5.45 -0.69
C LEU A 110 -1.35 -6.22 -0.79
N LEU A 111 -1.94 -6.31 -1.98
CA LEU A 111 -3.18 -7.05 -2.20
C LEU A 111 -3.02 -8.54 -1.87
N GLU A 112 -1.94 -9.15 -2.33
CA GLU A 112 -1.62 -10.54 -2.01
C GLU A 112 -1.36 -10.73 -0.51
N ALA A 113 -0.67 -9.80 0.13
CA ALA A 113 -0.45 -9.83 1.57
C ALA A 113 -1.77 -9.74 2.35
N VAL A 114 -2.68 -8.85 1.95
CA VAL A 114 -4.02 -8.73 2.56
C VAL A 114 -4.81 -10.02 2.39
N ARG A 115 -4.86 -10.60 1.18
CA ARG A 115 -5.55 -11.87 0.91
C ARG A 115 -4.99 -13.02 1.74
N ARG A 116 -3.67 -13.06 1.89
CA ARG A 116 -2.99 -14.08 2.71
C ARG A 116 -3.29 -13.92 4.20
N ALA A 117 -3.36 -12.68 4.70
CA ALA A 117 -3.56 -12.39 6.12
C ALA A 117 -5.04 -12.46 6.55
N LEU A 118 -5.95 -11.91 5.76
CA LEU A 118 -7.37 -11.78 6.09
C LEU A 118 -8.23 -12.91 5.53
N GLY A 119 -7.79 -13.57 4.46
CA GLY A 119 -8.59 -14.43 3.61
C GLY A 119 -9.09 -13.71 2.35
N SER A 120 -9.21 -14.44 1.25
CA SER A 120 -9.63 -13.88 -0.04
C SER A 120 -11.08 -13.38 -0.03
N ASP A 121 -11.92 -13.93 0.80
CA ASP A 121 -13.32 -13.57 1.05
C ASP A 121 -13.47 -12.21 1.76
N ARG A 122 -12.41 -11.69 2.35
CA ARG A 122 -12.34 -10.37 2.99
C ARG A 122 -11.89 -9.25 2.05
N VAL A 123 -11.66 -9.55 0.77
CA VAL A 123 -11.32 -8.55 -0.26
C VAL A 123 -12.37 -8.60 -1.36
N LEU A 124 -13.31 -7.69 -1.29
CA LEU A 124 -14.46 -7.62 -2.19
C LEU A 124 -14.20 -6.58 -3.29
N THR A 125 -13.88 -7.08 -4.48
CA THR A 125 -13.67 -6.24 -5.68
C THR A 125 -14.98 -5.99 -6.42
N GLY A 126 -15.03 -4.95 -7.26
CA GLY A 126 -16.24 -4.54 -7.96
C GLY A 126 -17.27 -3.81 -7.08
N HIS A 127 -16.88 -3.35 -5.89
CA HIS A 127 -17.77 -2.72 -4.91
C HIS A 127 -17.38 -1.24 -4.74
N HIS A 128 -18.17 -0.35 -5.31
CA HIS A 128 -18.00 1.09 -5.16
C HIS A 128 -18.74 1.63 -3.94
N LEU A 129 -18.06 2.36 -3.06
CA LEU A 129 -18.71 3.04 -1.94
C LEU A 129 -19.57 4.17 -2.48
N ASP A 130 -20.89 4.08 -2.27
CA ASP A 130 -21.88 5.09 -2.68
C ASP A 130 -22.17 6.10 -1.54
N GLY A 131 -22.07 5.66 -0.30
CA GLY A 131 -22.26 6.52 0.87
C GLY A 131 -22.20 5.75 2.18
N PHE A 132 -22.27 6.50 3.27
CA PHE A 132 -22.36 5.90 4.60
C PHE A 132 -23.24 6.73 5.52
N GLU A 133 -23.76 6.08 6.54
CA GLU A 133 -24.47 6.67 7.69
C GLU A 133 -23.78 6.26 8.97
N GLN A 134 -23.75 7.14 9.94
CA GLN A 134 -23.12 6.89 11.23
C GLN A 134 -24.04 7.33 12.37
N ASP A 135 -24.17 6.49 13.38
CA ASP A 135 -24.76 6.84 14.68
C ASP A 135 -23.70 6.67 15.79
N ALA A 136 -24.12 6.71 17.04
CA ALA A 136 -23.21 6.59 18.19
C ALA A 136 -22.53 5.22 18.29
N ASP A 137 -23.14 4.17 17.75
CA ASP A 137 -22.76 2.78 17.98
C ASP A 137 -22.16 2.10 16.74
N ARG A 138 -22.53 2.56 15.54
CA ARG A 138 -22.19 1.88 14.29
C ARG A 138 -22.07 2.82 13.09
N VAL A 139 -21.38 2.32 12.07
CA VAL A 139 -21.36 2.87 10.71
C VAL A 139 -22.00 1.87 9.76
N VAL A 140 -22.90 2.33 8.91
CA VAL A 140 -23.50 1.55 7.82
C VAL A 140 -22.99 2.11 6.49
N ALA A 141 -22.19 1.35 5.76
CA ALA A 141 -21.70 1.73 4.44
C ALA A 141 -22.57 1.08 3.34
N ARG A 142 -22.88 1.86 2.31
CA ARG A 142 -23.61 1.41 1.12
C ARG A 142 -22.66 1.26 -0.05
N PHE A 143 -22.67 0.08 -0.66
CA PHE A 143 -21.85 -0.22 -1.83
C PHE A 143 -22.71 -0.57 -3.03
N VAL A 144 -22.28 -0.12 -4.21
CA VAL A 144 -22.86 -0.46 -5.51
C VAL A 144 -21.96 -1.48 -6.20
N ASP A 145 -22.54 -2.58 -6.67
CA ASP A 145 -21.81 -3.59 -7.47
C ASP A 145 -21.52 -3.02 -8.87
N ARG A 146 -20.27 -3.03 -9.27
CA ARG A 146 -19.79 -2.58 -10.59
C ARG A 146 -19.13 -3.71 -11.39
N ARG A 147 -19.49 -4.97 -11.10
CA ARG A 147 -18.99 -6.13 -11.85
C ARG A 147 -19.72 -6.38 -13.17
N SER A 148 -20.76 -5.59 -13.46
CA SER A 148 -21.53 -5.64 -14.71
C SER A 148 -20.98 -4.67 -15.76
#